data_3094fc3b007ba28cda0f4029e8c42fe1
#
_entry.id   3094fc3b007ba28cda0f4029e8c42fe1
#
_cell.length_a   1.000
_cell.length_b   1.000
_cell.length_c   1.000
_cell.angle_alpha   90.00
_cell.angle_beta   90.00
_cell.angle_gamma   90.00
#
_symmetry.space_group_name_H-M   'P 1'
#
loop_
_entity.id
_entity.type
_entity.pdbx_description
1 polymer ?
#
loop_
_entity_poly.entity_id
_entity_poly.type
_entity_poly.pdbx_seq_one_letter_code
_entity_poly.pdbx_strand_id
1 'polypeptide(L)'
;MEKNSKHYLIILALFFSILFFLPRSLANESVNFLSLKNNEVYVRVGPSKEYPIKFIYKKKYLPLEVLDKSETWRKIKDFENNSGWIHISQLSKKKSAINTKNNSVLYKKSTIYSKPIAKLKIGRLVLIEKCKVKWCKITTGDFKGWIFKSSLWGKLK
;
A
#
# COMPACT_ATOMS: atom_id res chain seq x y z
N MET A 1 51.23 -38.43 12.06
CA MET A 1 49.75 -38.30 12.02
C MET A 1 49.20 -36.89 12.25
N GLU A 2 50.04 -35.85 12.17
CA GLU A 2 49.68 -34.46 12.53
C GLU A 2 49.33 -33.57 11.34
N LYS A 3 49.67 -33.98 10.12
CA LYS A 3 49.53 -33.17 8.91
C LYS A 3 48.07 -33.08 8.39
N ASN A 4 47.22 -34.05 8.70
CA ASN A 4 45.83 -34.09 8.21
C ASN A 4 44.85 -33.23 9.03
N SER A 5 45.15 -32.98 10.32
CA SER A 5 44.30 -32.17 11.21
C SER A 5 44.21 -30.71 10.77
N LYS A 6 45.29 -30.12 10.27
CA LYS A 6 45.31 -28.71 9.83
C LYS A 6 44.48 -28.49 8.55
N HIS A 7 44.42 -29.45 7.64
CA HIS A 7 43.61 -29.35 6.43
C HIS A 7 42.10 -29.44 6.75
N TYR A 8 41.70 -30.26 7.71
CA TYR A 8 40.28 -30.31 8.15
C TYR A 8 39.80 -29.01 8.82
N LEU A 9 40.67 -28.37 9.62
CA LEU A 9 40.38 -27.07 10.24
C LEU A 9 40.21 -25.95 9.22
N ILE A 10 41.07 -25.92 8.16
CA ILE A 10 40.96 -24.93 7.10
C ILE A 10 39.69 -25.14 6.25
N ILE A 11 39.34 -26.39 5.95
CA ILE A 11 38.09 -26.71 5.20
C ILE A 11 36.89 -26.36 6.03
N LEU A 12 36.89 -26.64 7.34
CA LEU A 12 35.76 -26.26 8.25
C LEU A 12 35.61 -24.74 8.36
N ALA A 13 36.71 -23.99 8.42
CA ALA A 13 36.69 -22.53 8.45
C ALA A 13 36.16 -21.91 7.15
N LEU A 14 36.51 -22.49 6.00
CA LEU A 14 36.01 -22.08 4.69
C LEU A 14 34.51 -22.39 4.53
N PHE A 15 34.03 -23.54 5.05
CA PHE A 15 32.59 -23.87 5.03
C PHE A 15 31.81 -22.94 5.93
N PHE A 16 32.34 -22.52 7.08
CA PHE A 16 31.65 -21.59 7.99
C PHE A 16 31.58 -20.17 7.43
N SER A 17 32.53 -19.74 6.62
CA SER A 17 32.53 -18.40 5.98
C SER A 17 31.49 -18.30 4.86
N ILE A 18 31.18 -19.40 4.17
CA ILE A 18 30.18 -19.41 3.07
C ILE A 18 28.76 -19.30 3.61
N LEU A 19 28.48 -19.78 4.84
CA LEU A 19 27.15 -19.65 5.45
C LEU A 19 26.76 -18.19 5.79
N PHE A 20 27.74 -17.31 5.96
CA PHE A 20 27.47 -15.89 6.25
C PHE A 20 27.14 -15.02 5.03
N PHE A 21 27.38 -15.54 3.81
CA PHE A 21 27.10 -14.84 2.55
C PHE A 21 25.81 -15.27 1.85
N LEU A 22 24.90 -15.95 2.53
CA LEU A 22 23.57 -16.18 1.97
C LEU A 22 22.88 -14.83 1.80
N PRO A 23 22.53 -14.42 0.57
CA PRO A 23 21.78 -13.18 0.36
C PRO A 23 20.48 -13.30 1.15
N ARG A 24 20.25 -12.39 2.11
CA ARG A 24 18.95 -12.26 2.72
C ARG A 24 18.00 -11.91 1.59
N SER A 25 17.17 -12.86 1.19
CA SER A 25 16.05 -12.63 0.30
C SER A 25 15.22 -11.50 0.92
N LEU A 26 15.31 -10.30 0.33
CA LEU A 26 14.37 -9.22 0.62
C LEU A 26 13.02 -9.73 0.13
N ALA A 27 12.26 -10.35 1.03
CA ALA A 27 10.87 -10.65 0.79
C ALA A 27 10.22 -9.32 0.38
N ASN A 28 9.81 -9.23 -0.87
CA ASN A 28 9.07 -8.09 -1.40
C ASN A 28 7.69 -8.12 -0.71
N GLU A 29 7.63 -7.52 0.49
CA GLU A 29 6.41 -7.44 1.27
C GLU A 29 5.42 -6.65 0.44
N SER A 30 4.45 -7.36 -0.13
CA SER A 30 3.41 -6.73 -0.94
C SER A 30 2.66 -5.75 -0.06
N VAL A 31 2.84 -4.47 -0.33
CA VAL A 31 2.19 -3.38 0.42
C VAL A 31 0.70 -3.66 0.49
N ASN A 32 0.21 -3.89 1.71
CA ASN A 32 -1.18 -4.25 1.93
C ASN A 32 -2.02 -2.99 2.16
N PHE A 33 -2.99 -2.76 1.26
CA PHE A 33 -3.91 -1.64 1.37
C PHE A 33 -5.30 -2.09 1.80
N LEU A 34 -5.89 -1.33 2.71
CA LEU A 34 -7.32 -1.35 3.03
C LEU A 34 -7.91 0.03 2.77
N SER A 35 -9.22 0.15 2.82
CA SER A 35 -9.92 1.43 2.72
C SER A 35 -10.87 1.64 3.87
N LEU A 36 -11.23 2.87 4.19
CA LEU A 36 -12.22 3.17 5.21
C LEU A 36 -13.60 2.65 4.79
N LYS A 37 -14.31 2.00 5.72
CA LYS A 37 -15.64 1.46 5.51
C LYS A 37 -16.72 2.53 5.66
N ASN A 38 -16.52 3.45 6.59
CA ASN A 38 -17.50 4.46 7.00
C ASN A 38 -17.04 5.88 6.64
N ASN A 39 -17.94 6.84 6.68
CA ASN A 39 -17.63 8.25 6.46
C ASN A 39 -16.84 8.86 7.61
N GLU A 40 -17.04 8.37 8.84
CA GLU A 40 -16.33 8.82 10.02
C GLU A 40 -15.67 7.62 10.70
N VAL A 41 -14.35 7.73 10.96
CA VAL A 41 -13.55 6.67 11.55
C VAL A 41 -12.52 7.27 12.49
N TYR A 42 -12.55 6.82 13.75
CA TYR A 42 -11.61 7.23 14.80
C TYR A 42 -10.27 6.50 14.63
N VAL A 43 -9.19 7.27 14.61
CA VAL A 43 -7.82 6.78 14.63
C VAL A 43 -7.24 6.99 16.01
N ARG A 44 -6.66 5.96 16.61
CA ARG A 44 -6.13 5.98 17.96
C ARG A 44 -4.60 5.93 17.99
N VAL A 45 -4.02 6.30 19.12
CA VAL A 45 -2.57 6.25 19.30
C VAL A 45 -2.05 4.82 19.51
N GLY A 46 -2.90 3.88 19.94
CA GLY A 46 -2.57 2.48 20.20
C GLY A 46 -3.70 1.51 19.83
N PRO A 47 -3.43 0.19 19.86
CA PRO A 47 -4.31 -0.88 19.38
C PRO A 47 -5.35 -1.32 20.43
N SER A 48 -6.10 -0.39 21.01
CA SER A 48 -7.21 -0.67 21.93
C SER A 48 -8.18 0.52 21.97
N LYS A 49 -9.39 0.31 22.49
CA LYS A 49 -10.39 1.36 22.69
C LYS A 49 -10.03 2.32 23.85
N GLU A 50 -9.22 1.89 24.79
CA GLU A 50 -8.73 2.67 25.93
C GLU A 50 -7.70 3.73 25.50
N TYR A 51 -7.03 3.54 24.38
CA TYR A 51 -6.12 4.55 23.85
C TYR A 51 -6.85 5.78 23.33
N PRO A 52 -6.31 6.99 23.58
CA PRO A 52 -6.92 8.23 23.11
C PRO A 52 -7.10 8.27 21.59
N ILE A 53 -8.14 8.98 21.14
CA ILE A 53 -8.33 9.32 19.74
C ILE A 53 -7.25 10.31 19.34
N LYS A 54 -6.49 9.98 18.29
CA LYS A 54 -5.44 10.84 17.73
C LYS A 54 -6.02 11.86 16.76
N PHE A 55 -6.90 11.38 15.86
CA PHE A 55 -7.67 12.18 14.90
C PHE A 55 -8.84 11.37 14.32
N ILE A 56 -9.67 12.01 13.49
CA ILE A 56 -10.85 11.41 12.88
C ILE A 56 -10.77 11.59 11.37
N TYR A 57 -10.88 10.49 10.62
CA TYR A 57 -11.11 10.55 9.18
C TYR A 57 -12.58 10.79 8.87
N LYS A 58 -12.87 11.66 7.91
CA LYS A 58 -14.24 11.94 7.43
C LYS A 58 -14.42 11.64 5.94
N LYS A 59 -13.84 10.55 5.45
CA LYS A 59 -13.88 10.23 4.01
C LYS A 59 -13.94 8.73 3.76
N LYS A 60 -15.15 8.22 3.47
CA LYS A 60 -15.35 6.82 3.09
C LYS A 60 -14.47 6.41 1.90
N TYR A 61 -13.99 5.18 1.93
CA TYR A 61 -13.09 4.59 0.93
C TYR A 61 -11.70 5.25 0.83
N LEU A 62 -11.30 6.11 1.77
CA LEU A 62 -9.93 6.60 1.82
C LEU A 62 -8.97 5.38 1.85
N PRO A 63 -8.03 5.25 0.91
CA PRO A 63 -7.07 4.16 0.92
C PRO A 63 -6.06 4.37 2.06
N LEU A 64 -5.69 3.29 2.70
CA LEU A 64 -4.76 3.27 3.82
C LEU A 64 -3.78 2.10 3.62
N GLU A 65 -2.51 2.38 3.73
CA GLU A 65 -1.45 1.38 3.80
C GLU A 65 -1.44 0.77 5.20
N VAL A 66 -1.46 -0.56 5.29
CA VAL A 66 -1.36 -1.28 6.56
C VAL A 66 0.12 -1.48 6.86
N LEU A 67 0.60 -0.87 7.94
CA LEU A 67 1.99 -0.94 8.39
C LEU A 67 2.21 -2.09 9.37
N ASP A 68 1.19 -2.38 10.20
CA ASP A 68 1.30 -3.37 11.28
C ASP A 68 -0.08 -3.88 11.70
N LYS A 69 -0.13 -4.95 12.47
CA LYS A 69 -1.35 -5.58 12.98
C LYS A 69 -1.14 -6.08 14.40
N SER A 70 -2.11 -5.77 15.24
CA SER A 70 -2.23 -6.29 16.59
C SER A 70 -3.66 -6.77 16.80
N GLU A 71 -3.86 -8.07 16.90
CA GLU A 71 -5.18 -8.70 16.99
C GLU A 71 -6.19 -8.16 15.96
N THR A 72 -7.23 -7.47 16.43
CA THR A 72 -8.28 -6.84 15.60
C THR A 72 -7.95 -5.42 15.16
N TRP A 73 -6.77 -4.89 15.48
CA TRP A 73 -6.33 -3.55 15.13
C TRP A 73 -5.31 -3.55 14.00
N ARG A 74 -5.31 -2.48 13.22
CA ARG A 74 -4.34 -2.25 12.13
C ARG A 74 -3.69 -0.89 12.33
N LYS A 75 -2.36 -0.87 12.37
CA LYS A 75 -1.60 0.36 12.24
C LYS A 75 -1.62 0.76 10.78
N ILE A 76 -2.08 1.95 10.51
CA ILE A 76 -2.28 2.43 9.15
C ILE A 76 -1.46 3.71 8.90
N LYS A 77 -1.27 3.97 7.62
CA LYS A 77 -0.72 5.23 7.12
C LYS A 77 -1.54 5.69 5.92
N ASP A 78 -1.85 6.98 5.85
CA ASP A 78 -2.49 7.59 4.70
C ASP A 78 -1.47 8.14 3.69
N PHE A 79 -1.98 8.73 2.63
CA PHE A 79 -1.21 9.36 1.56
C PHE A 79 -0.36 10.56 2.04
N GLU A 80 -0.76 11.25 3.11
CA GLU A 80 -0.08 12.40 3.72
C GLU A 80 0.87 11.98 4.87
N ASN A 81 1.09 10.65 5.05
CA ASN A 81 1.89 10.04 6.11
C ASN A 81 1.31 10.16 7.53
N ASN A 82 0.04 10.55 7.68
CA ASN A 82 -0.62 10.44 8.98
C ASN A 82 -0.80 8.97 9.34
N SER A 83 -0.47 8.60 10.58
CA SER A 83 -0.53 7.20 11.03
C SER A 83 -1.20 7.05 12.39
N GLY A 84 -1.73 5.87 12.64
CA GLY A 84 -2.34 5.46 13.90
C GLY A 84 -3.04 4.11 13.77
N TRP A 85 -3.86 3.77 14.76
CA TRP A 85 -4.50 2.47 14.86
C TRP A 85 -6.00 2.56 14.59
N ILE A 86 -6.51 1.66 13.76
CA ILE A 86 -7.94 1.53 13.44
C ILE A 86 -8.37 0.09 13.68
N HIS A 87 -9.54 -0.10 14.27
CA HIS A 87 -10.14 -1.41 14.43
C HIS A 87 -10.59 -1.97 13.07
N ILE A 88 -10.40 -3.28 12.82
CA ILE A 88 -10.64 -3.92 11.52
C ILE A 88 -12.10 -3.79 11.04
N SER A 89 -13.07 -3.67 11.96
CA SER A 89 -14.49 -3.46 11.62
C SER A 89 -14.75 -2.15 10.87
N GLN A 90 -13.86 -1.15 11.00
CA GLN A 90 -13.92 0.15 10.33
C GLN A 90 -13.23 0.15 8.97
N LEU A 91 -12.60 -0.96 8.59
CA LEU A 91 -11.84 -1.13 7.36
C LEU A 91 -12.58 -2.01 6.36
N SER A 92 -12.24 -1.85 5.09
CA SER A 92 -12.86 -2.53 3.95
C SER A 92 -11.78 -2.96 2.95
N LYS A 93 -12.07 -4.02 2.20
CA LYS A 93 -11.25 -4.46 1.06
C LYS A 93 -11.58 -3.73 -0.25
N LYS A 94 -12.47 -2.72 -0.22
CA LYS A 94 -12.84 -1.95 -1.41
C LYS A 94 -11.59 -1.35 -2.05
N LYS A 95 -11.40 -1.58 -3.35
CA LYS A 95 -10.27 -1.04 -4.09
C LYS A 95 -10.45 0.45 -4.35
N SER A 96 -9.56 1.26 -3.81
CA SER A 96 -9.55 2.72 -3.96
C SER A 96 -8.12 3.24 -4.03
N ALA A 97 -7.97 4.45 -4.52
CA ALA A 97 -6.69 5.14 -4.60
C ALA A 97 -6.87 6.66 -4.50
N ILE A 98 -5.79 7.36 -4.19
CA ILE A 98 -5.67 8.81 -4.27
C ILE A 98 -4.87 9.16 -5.54
N ASN A 99 -5.35 10.12 -6.29
CA ASN A 99 -4.56 10.71 -7.37
C ASN A 99 -3.43 11.56 -6.77
N THR A 100 -2.18 11.24 -7.11
CA THR A 100 -0.98 11.86 -6.53
C THR A 100 -0.36 12.93 -7.43
N LYS A 101 -0.90 13.15 -8.63
CA LYS A 101 -0.37 14.12 -9.60
C LYS A 101 -1.42 15.16 -9.95
N ASN A 102 -0.97 16.40 -10.09
CA ASN A 102 -1.83 17.45 -10.65
C ASN A 102 -2.14 17.19 -12.13
N ASN A 103 -3.34 17.63 -12.54
CA ASN A 103 -3.78 17.57 -13.94
C ASN A 103 -3.76 16.17 -14.58
N SER A 104 -3.89 15.11 -13.75
CA SER A 104 -4.02 13.75 -14.28
C SER A 104 -5.25 13.63 -15.15
N VAL A 105 -5.06 13.26 -16.42
CA VAL A 105 -6.16 13.17 -17.39
C VAL A 105 -6.86 11.81 -17.28
N LEU A 106 -8.18 11.86 -17.19
CA LEU A 106 -9.06 10.71 -17.31
C LEU A 106 -9.49 10.54 -18.76
N TYR A 107 -9.27 9.37 -19.36
CA TYR A 107 -9.56 9.07 -20.75
C TYR A 107 -10.71 8.09 -20.92
N LYS A 108 -11.41 8.15 -22.07
CA LYS A 108 -12.48 7.19 -22.40
C LYS A 108 -11.96 5.76 -22.61
N LYS A 109 -10.75 5.61 -23.18
CA LYS A 109 -10.05 4.32 -23.40
C LYS A 109 -8.65 4.36 -22.77
N SER A 110 -8.00 3.21 -22.60
CA SER A 110 -6.65 3.05 -22.03
C SER A 110 -5.53 3.44 -23.02
N THR A 111 -5.63 4.62 -23.59
CA THR A 111 -4.63 5.21 -24.51
C THR A 111 -4.68 6.74 -24.44
N ILE A 112 -3.54 7.40 -24.64
CA ILE A 112 -3.41 8.88 -24.67
C ILE A 112 -4.11 9.51 -25.87
N TYR A 113 -4.33 8.75 -26.94
CA TYR A 113 -5.05 9.20 -28.15
C TYR A 113 -6.58 9.15 -27.98
N SER A 114 -7.07 8.69 -26.84
CA SER A 114 -8.50 8.64 -26.57
C SER A 114 -9.03 9.99 -26.10
N LYS A 115 -10.33 10.22 -26.32
CA LYS A 115 -11.03 11.44 -25.85
C LYS A 115 -10.79 11.62 -24.34
N PRO A 116 -10.27 12.79 -23.91
CA PRO A 116 -10.21 13.13 -22.49
C PRO A 116 -11.63 13.39 -21.96
N ILE A 117 -11.88 12.96 -20.71
CA ILE A 117 -13.18 13.10 -20.05
C ILE A 117 -13.09 14.18 -18.96
N ALA A 118 -12.02 14.14 -18.15
CA ALA A 118 -11.82 15.05 -17.03
C ALA A 118 -10.33 15.18 -16.69
N LYS A 119 -9.99 16.24 -15.97
CA LYS A 119 -8.68 16.40 -15.29
C LYS A 119 -8.89 16.26 -13.78
N LEU A 120 -8.07 15.43 -13.14
CA LEU A 120 -8.14 15.20 -11.71
C LEU A 120 -7.04 16.00 -10.99
N LYS A 121 -7.45 16.70 -9.93
CA LYS A 121 -6.51 17.35 -9.00
C LYS A 121 -5.83 16.32 -8.11
N ILE A 122 -4.66 16.66 -7.57
CA ILE A 122 -4.01 15.91 -6.50
C ILE A 122 -4.96 15.74 -5.30
N GLY A 123 -4.86 14.62 -4.57
CA GLY A 123 -5.75 14.31 -3.45
C GLY A 123 -7.14 13.79 -3.84
N ARG A 124 -7.48 13.74 -5.13
CA ARG A 124 -8.78 13.20 -5.57
C ARG A 124 -8.88 11.71 -5.32
N LEU A 125 -9.88 11.31 -4.53
CA LEU A 125 -10.23 9.92 -4.30
C LEU A 125 -10.87 9.30 -5.54
N VAL A 126 -10.43 8.10 -5.90
CA VAL A 126 -10.97 7.30 -7.00
C VAL A 126 -11.25 5.87 -6.55
N LEU A 127 -12.33 5.28 -7.05
CA LEU A 127 -12.62 3.86 -6.87
C LEU A 127 -12.05 3.08 -8.06
N ILE A 128 -11.33 2.00 -7.79
CA ILE A 128 -10.70 1.18 -8.81
C ILE A 128 -11.67 0.07 -9.24
N GLU A 129 -11.97 0.00 -10.54
CA GLU A 129 -12.70 -1.12 -11.13
C GLU A 129 -11.74 -2.25 -11.54
N LYS A 130 -10.73 -1.91 -12.36
CA LYS A 130 -9.66 -2.83 -12.78
C LYS A 130 -8.43 -2.05 -13.21
N CYS A 131 -7.26 -2.70 -13.08
CA CYS A 131 -6.00 -2.18 -13.62
C CYS A 131 -5.41 -3.13 -14.64
N LYS A 132 -4.77 -2.56 -15.66
CA LYS A 132 -3.84 -3.19 -16.60
C LYS A 132 -2.41 -2.79 -16.22
N VAL A 133 -1.42 -3.13 -17.06
CA VAL A 133 -0.01 -2.83 -16.78
C VAL A 133 0.20 -1.33 -16.48
N LYS A 134 -0.23 -0.44 -17.36
CA LYS A 134 0.00 1.01 -17.26
C LYS A 134 -1.25 1.82 -16.89
N TRP A 135 -2.44 1.23 -16.93
CA TRP A 135 -3.71 1.94 -16.84
C TRP A 135 -4.64 1.33 -15.78
N CYS A 136 -5.38 2.17 -15.06
CA CYS A 136 -6.49 1.73 -14.23
C CYS A 136 -7.80 2.35 -14.71
N LYS A 137 -8.87 1.54 -14.78
CA LYS A 137 -10.23 2.01 -14.96
C LYS A 137 -10.78 2.39 -13.61
N ILE A 138 -11.24 3.63 -13.49
CA ILE A 138 -11.68 4.21 -12.22
C ILE A 138 -13.03 4.89 -12.36
N THR A 139 -13.68 5.08 -11.20
CA THR A 139 -14.84 5.95 -11.02
C THR A 139 -14.53 7.00 -9.98
N THR A 140 -14.91 8.26 -10.24
CA THR A 140 -14.80 9.38 -9.31
C THR A 140 -15.93 10.38 -9.54
N GLY A 141 -16.83 10.56 -8.55
CA GLY A 141 -18.12 11.24 -8.80
C GLY A 141 -18.85 10.59 -9.96
N ASP A 142 -19.33 11.39 -10.88
CA ASP A 142 -20.08 10.93 -12.07
C ASP A 142 -19.17 10.51 -13.24
N PHE A 143 -17.86 10.64 -13.08
CA PHE A 143 -16.91 10.33 -14.13
C PHE A 143 -16.37 8.90 -14.01
N LYS A 144 -16.32 8.21 -15.15
CA LYS A 144 -15.76 6.87 -15.30
C LYS A 144 -14.84 6.79 -16.51
N GLY A 145 -13.61 6.32 -16.31
CA GLY A 145 -12.64 6.26 -17.41
C GLY A 145 -11.32 5.63 -17.00
N TRP A 146 -10.30 5.86 -17.81
CA TRP A 146 -8.97 5.30 -17.66
C TRP A 146 -7.95 6.39 -17.30
N ILE A 147 -7.13 6.10 -16.30
CA ILE A 147 -6.05 6.97 -15.84
C ILE A 147 -4.75 6.17 -15.75
N PHE A 148 -3.60 6.82 -15.83
CA PHE A 148 -2.32 6.17 -15.63
C PHE A 148 -2.20 5.63 -14.20
N LYS A 149 -1.79 4.36 -14.09
CA LYS A 149 -1.55 3.69 -12.82
C LYS A 149 -0.50 4.41 -11.98
N SER A 150 0.52 5.00 -12.61
CA SER A 150 1.59 5.77 -11.96
C SER A 150 1.15 7.09 -11.32
N SER A 151 -0.09 7.51 -11.54
CA SER A 151 -0.70 8.68 -10.90
C SER A 151 -1.47 8.33 -9.63
N LEU A 152 -1.51 7.05 -9.24
CA LEU A 152 -2.38 6.55 -8.18
C LEU A 152 -1.58 5.94 -7.04
N TRP A 153 -1.95 6.28 -5.81
CA TRP A 153 -1.50 5.65 -4.58
C TRP A 153 -2.67 4.94 -3.91
N GLY A 154 -2.54 3.64 -3.60
CA GLY A 154 -3.60 2.85 -2.98
C GLY A 154 -3.66 1.41 -3.47
N LYS A 155 -4.81 0.73 -3.26
CA LYS A 155 -5.03 -0.67 -3.64
C LYS A 155 -5.33 -0.80 -5.13
N LEU A 156 -4.31 -1.10 -5.93
CA LEU A 156 -4.39 -1.18 -7.40
C LEU A 156 -4.47 -2.63 -7.94
N LYS A 157 -4.29 -3.65 -7.06
CA LYS A 157 -4.37 -5.09 -7.38
C LYS A 157 -5.51 -5.77 -6.65
#